data_c81f4ed38784cb0ee0a47c274dbf97a5
#
_entry.id   c81f4ed38784cb0ee0a47c274dbf97a5
#
_cell.length_a   1.000
_cell.length_b   1.000
_cell.length_c   1.000
_cell.angle_alpha   90.00
_cell.angle_beta   90.00
_cell.angle_gamma   90.00
#
_symmetry.space_group_name_H-M   'P 1'
#
loop_
_entity.id
_entity.type
_entity.pdbx_description
1 polymer ?
#
loop_
_entity_poly.entity_id
_entity_poly.type
_entity_poly.pdbx_seq_one_letter_code
_entity_poly.pdbx_strand_id
1 'polypeptide(L)'
;KATAATASADKKKPPKKKKKKTNIFVLALIVLLVLAATLVLAQKIAPPSELTVPDFRGMTIEEAQNEAAKHELTITEAGSEFSDEYAEGLISSQSPTQNSNVSKGDKISVVISKGPEQSTVPDVRGQTLDEATNMLADEDLAVGSVIESYSSSVAAGNVISQGIAPDTKVERNTAVNLEISLGEK
;
A
#
# COMPACT_ATOMS: atom_id res chain seq x y z
N LYS A 1 11.44 -80.00 -83.77
CA LYS A 1 10.07 -79.58 -84.03
C LYS A 1 9.67 -78.51 -83.01
N ALA A 2 9.51 -77.33 -83.52
CA ALA A 2 8.42 -76.34 -83.35
C ALA A 2 8.27 -75.76 -81.94
N THR A 3 7.98 -74.61 -81.77
CA THR A 3 7.60 -73.37 -82.48
C THR A 3 7.70 -72.20 -81.51
N ALA A 4 8.04 -71.07 -82.04
CA ALA A 4 8.12 -69.79 -81.33
C ALA A 4 6.72 -69.28 -80.97
N ALA A 5 6.66 -68.57 -79.89
CA ALA A 5 5.59 -67.59 -79.62
C ALA A 5 6.17 -66.33 -78.98
N THR A 6 6.17 -65.29 -79.77
CA THR A 6 6.45 -63.91 -79.42
C THR A 6 5.43 -63.31 -78.43
N ALA A 7 5.85 -62.82 -77.29
CA ALA A 7 4.95 -62.03 -76.43
C ALA A 7 5.39 -60.55 -76.51
N SER A 8 4.49 -59.77 -77.11
CA SER A 8 4.59 -58.30 -77.20
C SER A 8 4.53 -57.64 -75.82
N ALA A 9 5.54 -56.91 -75.52
CA ALA A 9 5.61 -56.09 -74.25
C ALA A 9 4.92 -54.75 -74.48
N ASP A 10 3.71 -54.65 -73.93
CA ASP A 10 2.99 -53.36 -73.82
C ASP A 10 3.65 -52.44 -72.82
N LYS A 11 4.29 -51.38 -73.32
CA LYS A 11 4.91 -50.33 -72.50
C LYS A 11 3.87 -49.36 -71.99
N LYS A 12 3.33 -49.62 -70.83
CA LYS A 12 2.44 -48.71 -70.08
C LYS A 12 3.18 -47.40 -69.69
N LYS A 13 2.80 -46.29 -70.31
CA LYS A 13 3.29 -44.95 -70.10
C LYS A 13 2.94 -44.48 -68.68
N PRO A 14 3.85 -43.91 -67.86
CA PRO A 14 3.54 -43.46 -66.53
C PRO A 14 2.58 -42.23 -66.54
N PRO A 15 1.68 -42.10 -65.54
CA PRO A 15 0.69 -41.01 -65.51
C PRO A 15 1.38 -39.66 -65.32
N LYS A 16 1.05 -38.71 -66.16
CA LYS A 16 1.49 -37.32 -66.06
C LYS A 16 0.91 -36.70 -64.77
N LYS A 17 1.75 -36.40 -63.75
CA LYS A 17 1.42 -35.59 -62.55
C LYS A 17 0.97 -34.20 -63.02
N LYS A 18 -0.35 -33.92 -62.91
CA LYS A 18 -0.88 -32.54 -63.07
C LYS A 18 -0.29 -31.66 -61.96
N LYS A 19 0.63 -30.74 -62.29
CA LYS A 19 1.09 -29.67 -61.42
C LYS A 19 -0.13 -28.78 -61.14
N LYS A 20 -0.67 -28.83 -59.91
CA LYS A 20 -1.66 -27.85 -59.42
C LYS A 20 -0.96 -26.48 -59.48
N LYS A 21 -1.38 -25.60 -60.38
CA LYS A 21 -0.98 -24.18 -60.34
C LYS A 21 -1.66 -23.60 -59.10
N THR A 22 -0.95 -23.61 -57.99
CA THR A 22 -1.39 -22.88 -56.79
C THR A 22 -1.45 -21.39 -57.16
N ASN A 23 -2.65 -20.81 -57.11
CA ASN A 23 -2.84 -19.40 -57.45
C ASN A 23 -1.95 -18.55 -56.53
N ILE A 24 -1.00 -17.87 -57.12
CA ILE A 24 -0.06 -16.96 -56.42
C ILE A 24 -0.83 -15.96 -55.53
N PHE A 25 -2.01 -15.52 -55.97
CA PHE A 25 -2.92 -14.67 -55.20
C PHE A 25 -3.45 -15.35 -53.94
N VAL A 26 -3.76 -16.63 -53.96
CA VAL A 26 -4.23 -17.38 -52.77
C VAL A 26 -3.08 -17.55 -51.80
N LEU A 27 -1.86 -17.80 -52.26
CA LEU A 27 -0.68 -17.89 -51.41
C LEU A 27 -0.35 -16.55 -50.77
N ALA A 28 -0.41 -15.45 -51.53
CA ALA A 28 -0.21 -14.11 -51.03
C ALA A 28 -1.27 -13.71 -49.99
N LEU A 29 -2.52 -14.08 -50.18
CA LEU A 29 -3.60 -13.83 -49.22
C LEU A 29 -3.38 -14.59 -47.89
N ILE A 30 -2.94 -15.84 -47.96
CA ILE A 30 -2.64 -16.67 -46.77
C ILE A 30 -1.45 -16.06 -46.01
N VAL A 31 -0.40 -15.63 -46.70
CA VAL A 31 0.75 -14.98 -46.08
C VAL A 31 0.34 -13.66 -45.40
N LEU A 32 -0.52 -12.87 -46.04
CA LEU A 32 -1.05 -11.62 -45.47
C LEU A 32 -1.90 -11.88 -44.20
N LEU A 33 -2.74 -12.91 -44.25
CA LEU A 33 -3.57 -13.32 -43.09
C LEU A 33 -2.70 -13.83 -41.93
N VAL A 34 -1.65 -14.60 -42.22
CA VAL A 34 -0.70 -15.07 -41.20
C VAL A 34 0.06 -13.90 -40.58
N LEU A 35 0.54 -12.97 -41.44
CA LEU A 35 1.20 -11.74 -40.96
C LEU A 35 0.28 -10.87 -40.10
N ALA A 36 -0.99 -10.70 -40.51
CA ALA A 36 -1.97 -9.97 -39.72
C ALA A 36 -2.26 -10.67 -38.38
N ALA A 37 -2.43 -12.00 -38.40
CA ALA A 37 -2.64 -12.78 -37.18
C ALA A 37 -1.45 -12.75 -36.23
N THR A 38 -0.21 -12.80 -36.76
CA THR A 38 1.01 -12.67 -35.94
C THR A 38 1.16 -11.28 -35.35
N LEU A 39 0.79 -10.24 -36.10
CA LEU A 39 0.82 -8.84 -35.58
C LEU A 39 -0.19 -8.64 -34.44
N VAL A 40 -1.42 -9.16 -34.60
CA VAL A 40 -2.46 -9.11 -33.54
C VAL A 40 -2.05 -9.93 -32.33
N LEU A 41 -1.42 -11.09 -32.53
CA LEU A 41 -0.94 -11.93 -31.44
C LEU A 41 0.25 -11.28 -30.71
N ALA A 42 1.16 -10.62 -31.43
CA ALA A 42 2.28 -9.89 -30.85
C ALA A 42 1.82 -8.71 -29.97
N GLN A 43 0.73 -8.03 -30.35
CA GLN A 43 0.14 -6.96 -29.51
C GLN A 43 -0.47 -7.50 -28.21
N LYS A 44 -0.93 -8.76 -28.18
CA LYS A 44 -1.47 -9.40 -26.97
C LYS A 44 -0.40 -10.00 -26.06
N ILE A 45 0.84 -10.20 -26.58
CA ILE A 45 1.97 -10.79 -25.86
C ILE A 45 3.01 -9.73 -25.51
N ALA A 46 2.77 -8.45 -25.85
CA ALA A 46 3.64 -7.38 -25.35
C ALA A 46 3.70 -7.48 -23.82
N PRO A 47 4.89 -7.55 -23.20
CA PRO A 47 4.99 -7.56 -21.75
C PRO A 47 4.25 -6.32 -21.23
N PRO A 48 3.49 -6.43 -20.13
CA PRO A 48 2.89 -5.26 -19.51
C PRO A 48 4.00 -4.23 -19.30
N SER A 49 3.76 -2.98 -19.68
CA SER A 49 4.69 -1.90 -19.39
C SER A 49 4.85 -1.87 -17.86
N GLU A 50 6.01 -2.31 -17.37
CA GLU A 50 6.31 -2.31 -15.95
C GLU A 50 6.36 -0.85 -15.49
N LEU A 51 5.35 -0.46 -14.74
CA LEU A 51 5.32 0.78 -13.99
C LEU A 51 5.83 0.51 -12.60
N THR A 52 6.56 1.45 -12.02
CA THR A 52 6.93 1.39 -10.62
C THR A 52 5.99 2.27 -9.80
N VAL A 53 5.60 1.78 -8.64
CA VAL A 53 4.74 2.51 -7.70
C VAL A 53 5.49 3.71 -7.14
N PRO A 54 4.96 4.95 -7.27
CA PRO A 54 5.48 6.13 -6.60
C PRO A 54 5.34 6.03 -5.07
N ASP A 55 6.03 6.91 -4.34
CA ASP A 55 5.80 7.08 -2.90
C ASP A 55 4.62 8.04 -2.69
N PHE A 56 3.56 7.54 -2.08
CA PHE A 56 2.36 8.31 -1.74
C PHE A 56 2.31 8.69 -0.26
N ARG A 57 3.24 8.19 0.56
CA ARG A 57 3.28 8.50 1.99
C ARG A 57 3.55 9.99 2.21
N GLY A 58 2.89 10.57 3.20
CA GLY A 58 2.96 12.01 3.50
C GLY A 58 2.15 12.90 2.56
N MET A 59 1.47 12.34 1.57
CA MET A 59 0.51 13.05 0.72
C MET A 59 -0.90 12.98 1.31
N THR A 60 -1.73 13.96 0.98
CA THR A 60 -3.18 13.83 1.13
C THR A 60 -3.73 12.83 0.10
N ILE A 61 -4.93 12.32 0.35
CA ILE A 61 -5.57 11.37 -0.60
C ILE A 61 -5.79 12.02 -1.99
N GLU A 62 -6.09 13.32 -2.02
CA GLU A 62 -6.30 14.07 -3.26
C GLU A 62 -4.99 14.22 -4.05
N GLU A 63 -3.89 14.57 -3.39
CA GLU A 63 -2.57 14.65 -4.02
C GLU A 63 -2.13 13.29 -4.57
N ALA A 64 -2.32 12.22 -3.78
CA ALA A 64 -2.00 10.85 -4.18
C ALA A 64 -2.83 10.40 -5.40
N GLN A 65 -4.13 10.74 -5.44
CA GLN A 65 -4.98 10.42 -6.60
C GLN A 65 -4.50 11.16 -7.86
N ASN A 66 -4.14 12.43 -7.73
CA ASN A 66 -3.62 13.22 -8.84
C ASN A 66 -2.27 12.68 -9.33
N GLU A 67 -1.39 12.27 -8.42
CA GLU A 67 -0.09 11.67 -8.76
C GLU A 67 -0.26 10.28 -9.40
N ALA A 68 -1.08 9.42 -8.81
CA ALA A 68 -1.38 8.08 -9.32
C ALA A 68 -1.96 8.13 -10.74
N ALA A 69 -2.83 9.11 -11.03
CA ALA A 69 -3.42 9.29 -12.36
C ALA A 69 -2.37 9.55 -13.46
N LYS A 70 -1.26 10.24 -13.15
CA LYS A 70 -0.14 10.46 -14.09
C LYS A 70 0.55 9.15 -14.47
N HIS A 71 0.49 8.16 -13.59
CA HIS A 71 1.04 6.82 -13.77
C HIS A 71 -0.02 5.78 -14.17
N GLU A 72 -1.22 6.23 -14.53
CA GLU A 72 -2.36 5.36 -14.89
C GLU A 72 -2.69 4.34 -13.77
N LEU A 73 -2.45 4.71 -12.48
CA LEU A 73 -2.77 3.94 -11.29
C LEU A 73 -4.02 4.51 -10.59
N THR A 74 -4.63 3.70 -9.71
CA THR A 74 -5.82 4.12 -8.95
C THR A 74 -5.54 3.99 -7.45
N ILE A 75 -5.81 5.04 -6.68
CA ILE A 75 -5.73 5.00 -5.22
C ILE A 75 -7.04 4.46 -4.65
N THR A 76 -6.92 3.58 -3.66
CA THR A 76 -8.04 3.03 -2.88
C THR A 76 -7.70 3.13 -1.41
N GLU A 77 -8.56 3.76 -0.61
CA GLU A 77 -8.41 3.80 0.85
C GLU A 77 -8.70 2.43 1.44
N ALA A 78 -7.75 1.91 2.24
CA ALA A 78 -7.83 0.62 2.93
C ALA A 78 -8.26 0.76 4.40
N GLY A 79 -8.21 1.98 4.94
CA GLY A 79 -8.55 2.28 6.32
C GLY A 79 -7.70 3.40 6.90
N SER A 80 -7.66 3.49 8.21
CA SER A 80 -6.85 4.50 8.91
C SER A 80 -6.20 3.89 10.15
N GLU A 81 -5.04 4.44 10.54
CA GLU A 81 -4.24 4.02 11.70
C GLU A 81 -3.66 5.24 12.41
N PHE A 82 -3.26 5.09 13.68
CA PHE A 82 -2.46 6.11 14.35
C PHE A 82 -1.03 6.08 13.84
N SER A 83 -0.39 7.23 13.75
CA SER A 83 0.99 7.37 13.29
C SER A 83 1.66 8.56 13.96
N ASP A 84 2.82 8.31 14.55
CA ASP A 84 3.68 9.37 15.11
C ASP A 84 4.54 10.05 14.03
N GLU A 85 4.61 9.43 12.82
CA GLU A 85 5.43 9.92 11.71
C GLU A 85 4.64 10.84 10.78
N TYR A 86 3.34 10.53 10.56
CA TYR A 86 2.50 11.27 9.62
C TYR A 86 1.35 11.96 10.34
N ALA A 87 1.17 13.25 10.04
CA ALA A 87 0.06 14.02 10.58
C ALA A 87 -1.30 13.46 10.16
N GLU A 88 -2.35 13.80 10.90
CA GLU A 88 -3.73 13.42 10.58
C GLU A 88 -4.12 13.82 9.15
N GLY A 89 -4.75 12.90 8.44
CA GLY A 89 -5.22 13.09 7.06
C GLY A 89 -4.18 12.78 5.97
N LEU A 90 -2.92 12.51 6.33
CA LEU A 90 -1.89 12.10 5.38
C LEU A 90 -1.83 10.58 5.25
N ILE A 91 -1.35 10.09 4.12
CA ILE A 91 -1.10 8.67 3.90
C ILE A 91 0.09 8.23 4.76
N SER A 92 -0.15 7.26 5.64
CA SER A 92 0.86 6.64 6.51
C SER A 92 1.54 5.45 5.85
N SER A 93 0.77 4.65 5.11
CA SER A 93 1.29 3.46 4.44
C SER A 93 0.58 3.19 3.12
N GLN A 94 1.23 2.41 2.25
CA GLN A 94 0.71 2.03 0.95
C GLN A 94 1.05 0.57 0.61
N SER A 95 0.18 -0.05 -0.19
CA SER A 95 0.40 -1.39 -0.74
C SER A 95 -0.11 -1.46 -2.18
N PRO A 96 0.71 -1.86 -3.16
CA PRO A 96 2.13 -2.24 -3.06
C PRO A 96 3.03 -1.09 -2.59
N THR A 97 4.20 -1.45 -2.05
CA THR A 97 5.19 -0.48 -1.58
C THR A 97 5.83 0.31 -2.73
N GLN A 98 6.41 1.44 -2.42
CA GLN A 98 7.22 2.23 -3.37
C GLN A 98 8.21 1.35 -4.15
N ASN A 99 8.40 1.64 -5.44
CA ASN A 99 9.25 0.92 -6.39
C ASN A 99 8.82 -0.53 -6.71
N SER A 100 7.66 -0.99 -6.23
CA SER A 100 7.10 -2.27 -6.68
C SER A 100 6.68 -2.18 -8.16
N ASN A 101 6.84 -3.27 -8.90
CA ASN A 101 6.36 -3.36 -10.28
C ASN A 101 4.84 -3.58 -10.30
N VAL A 102 4.16 -2.79 -11.08
CA VAL A 102 2.70 -2.83 -11.28
C VAL A 102 2.35 -2.63 -12.73
N SER A 103 1.12 -2.94 -13.09
CA SER A 103 0.57 -2.72 -14.42
C SER A 103 -0.32 -1.46 -14.45
N LYS A 104 -0.52 -0.90 -15.63
CA LYS A 104 -1.49 0.18 -15.84
C LYS A 104 -2.88 -0.24 -15.37
N GLY A 105 -3.54 0.63 -14.64
CA GLY A 105 -4.85 0.38 -14.05
C GLY A 105 -4.85 -0.35 -12.72
N ASP A 106 -3.68 -0.73 -12.20
CA ASP A 106 -3.58 -1.37 -10.90
C ASP A 106 -4.00 -0.43 -9.77
N LYS A 107 -4.50 -1.03 -8.70
CA LYS A 107 -4.95 -0.32 -7.50
C LYS A 107 -3.85 -0.31 -6.45
N ILE A 108 -3.61 0.86 -5.91
CA ILE A 108 -2.74 1.06 -4.76
C ILE A 108 -3.63 1.33 -3.55
N SER A 109 -3.55 0.43 -2.58
CA SER A 109 -4.25 0.59 -1.31
C SER A 109 -3.41 1.50 -0.40
N VAL A 110 -4.04 2.52 0.18
CA VAL A 110 -3.39 3.44 1.10
C VAL A 110 -4.11 3.45 2.45
N VAL A 111 -3.35 3.66 3.53
CA VAL A 111 -3.88 3.83 4.88
C VAL A 111 -3.66 5.28 5.29
N ILE A 112 -4.68 5.89 5.87
CA ILE A 112 -4.67 7.30 6.28
C ILE A 112 -4.27 7.41 7.74
N SER A 113 -3.33 8.31 8.05
CA SER A 113 -2.95 8.64 9.42
C SER A 113 -4.09 9.34 10.16
N LYS A 114 -4.31 8.93 11.41
CA LYS A 114 -5.13 9.65 12.41
C LYS A 114 -4.29 10.62 13.26
N GLY A 115 -3.02 10.81 12.90
CA GLY A 115 -2.04 11.48 13.75
C GLY A 115 -1.58 10.59 14.91
N PRO A 116 -0.82 11.14 15.86
CA PRO A 116 -0.39 10.41 17.04
C PRO A 116 -1.57 10.00 17.92
N GLU A 117 -1.43 8.85 18.57
CA GLU A 117 -2.44 8.38 19.51
C GLU A 117 -2.46 9.31 20.73
N GLN A 118 -3.66 9.72 21.16
CA GLN A 118 -3.84 10.68 22.24
C GLN A 118 -4.38 10.00 23.49
N SER A 119 -3.93 10.49 24.65
CA SER A 119 -4.42 10.16 25.99
C SER A 119 -5.16 11.34 26.60
N THR A 120 -6.06 11.09 27.53
CA THR A 120 -6.74 12.15 28.28
C THR A 120 -6.12 12.29 29.66
N VAL A 121 -5.72 13.48 30.03
CA VAL A 121 -5.09 13.74 31.35
C VAL A 121 -6.12 13.59 32.46
N PRO A 122 -5.94 12.67 33.43
CA PRO A 122 -6.84 12.49 34.55
C PRO A 122 -6.67 13.62 35.59
N ASP A 123 -7.67 13.82 36.45
CA ASP A 123 -7.53 14.71 37.63
C ASP A 123 -6.83 13.96 38.77
N VAL A 124 -5.56 14.29 39.01
CA VAL A 124 -4.76 13.66 40.05
C VAL A 124 -4.59 14.55 41.31
N ARG A 125 -5.26 15.69 41.33
CA ARG A 125 -5.22 16.59 42.49
C ARG A 125 -5.85 15.96 43.72
N GLY A 126 -5.20 16.12 44.88
CA GLY A 126 -5.61 15.53 46.15
C GLY A 126 -5.22 14.05 46.32
N GLN A 127 -4.74 13.39 45.28
CA GLN A 127 -4.23 12.01 45.36
C GLN A 127 -2.82 12.00 45.94
N THR A 128 -2.39 10.87 46.50
CA THR A 128 -0.96 10.65 46.82
C THR A 128 -0.12 10.57 45.54
N LEU A 129 1.20 10.80 45.67
CA LEU A 129 2.10 10.67 44.49
C LEU A 129 2.00 9.30 43.84
N ASP A 130 1.91 8.23 44.62
CA ASP A 130 1.79 6.85 44.08
C ASP A 130 0.47 6.64 43.33
N GLU A 131 -0.66 7.11 43.88
CA GLU A 131 -1.96 7.05 43.21
C GLU A 131 -1.95 7.89 41.93
N ALA A 132 -1.43 9.13 41.99
CA ALA A 132 -1.29 9.97 40.80
C ALA A 132 -0.44 9.32 39.71
N THR A 133 0.66 8.67 40.11
CA THR A 133 1.54 7.96 39.18
C THR A 133 0.80 6.84 38.49
N ASN A 134 0.03 6.02 39.24
CA ASN A 134 -0.76 4.94 38.69
C ASN A 134 -1.86 5.45 37.76
N MET A 135 -2.59 6.51 38.16
CA MET A 135 -3.64 7.11 37.33
C MET A 135 -3.11 7.66 36.01
N LEU A 136 -1.93 8.31 36.04
CA LEU A 136 -1.27 8.77 34.81
C LEU A 136 -0.81 7.59 33.94
N ALA A 137 -0.23 6.56 34.54
CA ALA A 137 0.21 5.37 33.80
C ALA A 137 -0.95 4.60 33.17
N ASP A 138 -2.11 4.52 33.83
CA ASP A 138 -3.31 3.88 33.30
C ASP A 138 -3.83 4.58 32.02
N GLU A 139 -3.53 5.88 31.88
CA GLU A 139 -3.85 6.69 30.69
C GLU A 139 -2.65 6.83 29.73
N ASP A 140 -1.64 5.95 29.85
CA ASP A 140 -0.42 6.01 29.02
C ASP A 140 0.33 7.35 29.10
N LEU A 141 0.31 8.00 30.27
CA LEU A 141 1.02 9.25 30.56
C LEU A 141 2.17 9.01 31.54
N ALA A 142 3.13 9.93 31.57
CA ALA A 142 4.28 9.85 32.46
C ALA A 142 4.20 10.94 33.52
N VAL A 143 4.75 10.67 34.71
CA VAL A 143 5.04 11.73 35.68
C VAL A 143 6.27 12.51 35.23
N GLY A 144 6.14 13.83 35.12
CA GLY A 144 7.24 14.75 34.79
C GLY A 144 8.06 15.16 36.03
N SER A 145 8.39 16.45 36.13
CA SER A 145 9.04 16.99 37.32
C SER A 145 8.06 17.05 38.49
N VAL A 146 8.56 16.67 39.68
CA VAL A 146 7.84 16.77 40.92
C VAL A 146 8.51 17.87 41.73
N ILE A 147 7.72 18.91 42.11
CA ILE A 147 8.15 19.98 43.01
C ILE A 147 7.36 19.89 44.31
N GLU A 148 7.95 20.36 45.42
CA GLU A 148 7.32 20.34 46.72
C GLU A 148 7.05 21.76 47.20
N SER A 149 5.86 21.96 47.79
CA SER A 149 5.43 23.25 48.31
C SER A 149 4.63 23.09 49.61
N TYR A 150 4.67 24.07 50.49
CA TYR A 150 3.78 24.08 51.67
C TYR A 150 2.34 24.39 51.27
N SER A 151 1.40 23.68 51.86
CA SER A 151 -0.02 23.92 51.67
C SER A 151 -0.80 23.72 52.97
N SER A 152 -1.62 24.68 53.34
CA SER A 152 -2.53 24.56 54.47
C SER A 152 -3.86 23.85 54.11
N SER A 153 -4.11 23.66 52.82
CA SER A 153 -5.39 23.05 52.31
C SER A 153 -5.23 21.63 51.82
N VAL A 154 -4.01 21.17 51.51
CA VAL A 154 -3.71 19.85 50.99
C VAL A 154 -2.78 19.11 51.93
N ALA A 155 -3.13 17.88 52.32
CA ALA A 155 -2.34 17.06 53.22
C ALA A 155 -0.93 16.80 52.68
N ALA A 156 0.06 16.63 53.55
CA ALA A 156 1.42 16.28 53.18
C ALA A 156 1.44 15.00 52.36
N GLY A 157 2.21 14.98 51.24
CA GLY A 157 2.34 13.86 50.31
C GLY A 157 1.30 13.83 49.20
N ASN A 158 0.29 14.69 49.23
CA ASN A 158 -0.76 14.75 48.22
C ASN A 158 -0.46 15.83 47.16
N VAL A 159 -0.97 15.62 45.97
CA VAL A 159 -0.87 16.51 44.80
C VAL A 159 -1.66 17.81 45.05
N ILE A 160 -0.97 18.95 45.06
CA ILE A 160 -1.56 20.29 45.11
C ILE A 160 -2.10 20.67 43.72
N SER A 161 -1.24 20.50 42.70
CA SER A 161 -1.53 20.91 41.33
C SER A 161 -0.84 20.01 40.32
N GLN A 162 -1.38 19.99 39.11
CA GLN A 162 -0.80 19.31 37.95
C GLN A 162 -0.55 20.31 36.83
N GLY A 163 0.53 20.10 36.05
CA GLY A 163 1.00 21.06 35.06
C GLY A 163 0.15 21.08 33.78
N ILE A 164 -0.67 20.03 33.56
CA ILE A 164 -1.63 19.97 32.44
C ILE A 164 -3.01 19.79 33.06
N ALA A 165 -3.98 20.56 32.58
CA ALA A 165 -5.33 20.53 33.13
C ALA A 165 -6.01 19.15 32.92
N PRO A 166 -6.85 18.70 33.87
CA PRO A 166 -7.67 17.50 33.65
C PRO A 166 -8.49 17.59 32.36
N ASP A 167 -8.84 16.44 31.78
CA ASP A 167 -9.61 16.28 30.55
C ASP A 167 -8.92 16.85 29.29
N THR A 168 -7.65 17.32 29.40
CA THR A 168 -6.86 17.75 28.23
C THR A 168 -6.41 16.52 27.45
N LYS A 169 -6.58 16.54 26.12
CA LYS A 169 -6.01 15.53 25.23
C LYS A 169 -4.57 15.90 24.91
N VAL A 170 -3.68 14.95 25.08
CA VAL A 170 -2.24 15.06 24.81
C VAL A 170 -1.75 13.79 24.12
N GLU A 171 -0.59 13.83 23.51
CA GLU A 171 0.05 12.64 22.94
C GLU A 171 0.39 11.64 24.06
N ARG A 172 0.35 10.35 23.76
CA ARG A 172 0.80 9.29 24.67
C ARG A 172 2.22 9.56 25.16
N ASN A 173 2.52 9.08 26.36
CA ASN A 173 3.79 9.31 27.07
C ASN A 173 4.11 10.78 27.39
N THR A 174 3.15 11.71 27.23
CA THR A 174 3.33 13.09 27.67
C THR A 174 3.59 13.13 29.18
N ALA A 175 4.62 13.88 29.57
CA ALA A 175 4.99 14.03 30.94
C ALA A 175 4.15 15.14 31.65
N VAL A 176 3.44 14.77 32.72
CA VAL A 176 2.65 15.69 33.56
C VAL A 176 3.44 16.06 34.79
N ASN A 177 3.79 17.34 34.93
CA ASN A 177 4.47 17.87 36.13
C ASN A 177 3.50 17.92 37.30
N LEU A 178 3.97 17.60 38.49
CA LEU A 178 3.19 17.59 39.73
C LEU A 178 3.80 18.49 40.78
N GLU A 179 2.94 19.13 41.58
CA GLU A 179 3.29 19.83 42.77
C GLU A 179 2.73 19.09 43.96
N ILE A 180 3.57 18.71 44.91
CA ILE A 180 3.24 17.88 46.08
C ILE A 180 3.28 18.75 47.36
N SER A 181 2.32 18.53 48.25
CA SER A 181 2.23 19.22 49.52
C SER A 181 3.24 18.69 50.52
N LEU A 182 3.93 19.61 51.20
CA LEU A 182 4.70 19.34 52.43
C LEU A 182 3.83 19.45 53.68
N GLY A 183 2.51 19.77 53.53
CA GLY A 183 1.65 20.12 54.63
C GLY A 183 1.76 21.58 55.03
N GLU A 184 1.19 21.92 56.20
CA GLU A 184 1.28 23.28 56.78
C GLU A 184 2.70 23.61 57.25
N LYS A 185 3.13 24.86 57.08
CA LYS A 185 4.46 25.31 57.43
C LYS A 185 4.57 25.55 58.96
#